data_2120a845e5569b616e59cd3c50f71885
#
_entry.id   2120a845e5569b616e59cd3c50f71885
#
_cell.length_a   1.000
_cell.length_b   1.000
_cell.length_c   1.000
_cell.angle_alpha   90.00
_cell.angle_beta   90.00
_cell.angle_gamma   90.00
#
_symmetry.space_group_name_H-M   'P 1'
#
loop_
_entity.id
_entity.type
_entity.pdbx_description
1 polymer ?
#
loop_
_entity_poly.entity_id
_entity_poly.type
_entity_poly.pdbx_seq_one_letter_code
_entity_poly.pdbx_strand_id
1 'polypeptide(L)' 'MGTMNKTEIKPRMLSVDQTARYLGLAAKTIRNRIGPRAKVPFPVRPKRIGGRVLFDVKDLDAYLDGLPIT' A
#
# COMPACT_ATOMS: atom_id res chain seq x y z
N MET A 1 0.24 -30.40 7.44
CA MET A 1 0.35 -29.64 7.35
C MET A 1 -0.34 -28.81 7.50
N GLY A 2 -0.81 -28.71 7.18
CA GLY A 2 -1.59 -27.62 7.24
C GLY A 2 -1.26 -26.68 8.27
N THR A 3 -0.45 -26.99 9.10
CA THR A 3 -0.14 -26.14 10.13
C THR A 3 0.53 -24.92 9.68
N MET A 4 1.08 -24.94 8.54
CA MET A 4 1.66 -23.86 8.08
C MET A 4 0.77 -22.77 7.96
N ASN A 5 -0.41 -23.00 7.58
CA ASN A 5 -1.34 -21.95 7.41
C ASN A 5 -1.61 -21.18 8.65
N LYS A 6 -1.42 -21.77 9.79
CA LYS A 6 -1.71 -21.07 11.00
C LYS A 6 -0.71 -20.00 11.28
N THR A 7 0.51 -20.16 10.74
CA THR A 7 1.51 -19.17 10.99
C THR A 7 1.62 -18.19 9.86
N GLU A 8 0.93 -18.43 8.77
CA GLU A 8 0.97 -17.50 7.67
C GLU A 8 -0.05 -16.42 7.86
N ILE A 9 0.36 -15.27 8.26
CA ILE A 9 -0.53 -14.16 8.43
C ILE A 9 -0.25 -13.18 7.32
N LYS A 10 -1.23 -12.97 6.47
CA LYS A 10 -1.06 -12.01 5.41
C LYS A 10 -1.13 -10.63 6.00
N PRO A 11 -0.14 -9.79 5.80
CA PRO A 11 -0.16 -8.47 6.38
C PRO A 11 -1.29 -7.65 5.74
N ARG A 12 -2.09 -7.04 6.57
CA ARG A 12 -3.12 -6.14 6.09
C ARG A 12 -2.53 -4.76 5.82
N MET A 13 -1.48 -4.40 6.56
CA MET A 13 -0.81 -3.11 6.39
C MET A 13 0.51 -3.33 5.69
N LEU A 14 0.77 -2.57 4.64
CA LEU A 14 1.97 -2.70 3.83
C LEU A 14 2.85 -1.48 3.96
N SER A 15 4.16 -1.69 3.97
CA SER A 15 5.11 -0.59 3.94
C SER A 15 5.06 0.06 2.55
N VAL A 16 5.75 1.17 2.37
CA VAL A 16 5.84 1.83 1.06
C VAL A 16 6.44 0.88 0.04
N ASP A 17 7.51 0.15 0.39
CA ASP A 17 8.13 -0.77 -0.55
C ASP A 17 7.19 -1.93 -0.90
N GLN A 18 6.49 -2.48 0.08
CA GLN A 18 5.55 -3.55 -0.16
C GLN A 18 4.38 -3.07 -1.00
N THR A 19 3.90 -1.85 -0.74
CA THR A 19 2.81 -1.25 -1.51
C THR A 19 3.23 -1.07 -2.96
N ALA A 20 4.45 -0.63 -3.21
CA ALA A 20 4.95 -0.46 -4.55
C ALA A 20 4.94 -1.81 -5.30
N ARG A 21 5.36 -2.88 -4.65
CA ARG A 21 5.34 -4.19 -5.26
C ARG A 21 3.91 -4.65 -5.52
N TYR A 22 3.02 -4.38 -4.59
CA TYR A 22 1.61 -4.77 -4.70
C TYR A 22 0.95 -4.08 -5.89
N LEU A 23 1.31 -2.82 -6.13
CA LEU A 23 0.72 -2.03 -7.20
C LEU A 23 1.52 -2.07 -8.50
N GLY A 24 2.70 -2.66 -8.50
CA GLY A 24 3.55 -2.69 -9.68
C GLY A 24 4.20 -1.35 -9.98
N LEU A 25 4.47 -0.56 -8.93
CA LEU A 25 5.08 0.75 -9.08
C LEU A 25 6.45 0.79 -8.43
N ALA A 26 7.22 1.81 -8.72
CA ALA A 26 8.48 2.04 -8.03
C ALA A 26 8.19 2.68 -6.67
N ALA A 27 8.92 2.27 -5.64
CA ALA A 27 8.73 2.85 -4.31
C ALA A 27 8.97 4.35 -4.30
N LYS A 28 9.90 4.82 -5.12
CA LYS A 28 10.19 6.25 -5.22
C LYS A 28 8.97 7.03 -5.69
N THR A 29 8.19 6.46 -6.60
CA THR A 29 6.98 7.09 -7.09
C THR A 29 5.99 7.33 -5.95
N ILE A 30 5.83 6.34 -5.07
CA ILE A 30 4.91 6.49 -3.94
C ILE A 30 5.47 7.50 -2.94
N ARG A 31 6.76 7.41 -2.61
CA ARG A 31 7.37 8.32 -1.65
C ARG A 31 7.24 9.77 -2.07
N ASN A 32 7.40 10.02 -3.36
CA ASN A 32 7.31 11.39 -3.88
C ASN A 32 5.89 11.94 -3.83
N ARG A 33 4.89 11.07 -3.73
CA ARG A 33 3.49 11.49 -3.73
C ARG A 33 2.82 11.50 -2.37
N ILE A 34 3.48 11.00 -1.34
CA ILE A 34 2.88 11.02 0.00
C ILE A 34 3.46 12.12 0.88
N GLY A 35 4.44 12.85 0.39
CA GLY A 35 5.00 13.96 1.16
C GLY A 35 4.10 15.18 1.10
N PRO A 36 4.28 16.11 2.04
CA PRO A 36 3.44 17.31 2.10
C PRO A 36 3.62 18.24 0.90
N ARG A 37 4.70 18.08 0.15
CA ARG A 37 4.96 18.93 -1.00
C ARG A 37 4.64 18.25 -2.32
N ALA A 38 3.95 17.11 -2.28
CA ALA A 38 3.66 16.39 -3.49
C ALA A 38 2.71 17.20 -4.36
N LYS A 39 3.07 17.39 -5.64
CA LYS A 39 2.22 18.11 -6.56
C LYS A 39 1.00 17.28 -6.93
N VAL A 40 1.20 15.97 -7.06
CA VAL A 40 0.13 15.05 -7.36
C VAL A 40 0.10 14.04 -6.23
N PRO A 41 -0.74 14.24 -5.22
CA PRO A 41 -0.79 13.32 -4.08
C PRO A 41 -1.16 11.92 -4.51
N PHE A 42 -0.65 10.93 -3.77
CA PHE A 42 -1.00 9.55 -4.03
C PHE A 42 -2.48 9.37 -3.70
N PRO A 43 -3.24 8.68 -4.55
CA PRO A 43 -4.70 8.58 -4.34
C PRO A 43 -5.14 7.78 -3.13
N VAL A 44 -4.28 6.95 -2.57
CA VAL A 44 -4.61 6.19 -1.38
C VAL A 44 -3.84 6.81 -0.22
N ARG A 45 -4.54 7.13 0.87
CA ARG A 45 -3.88 7.75 2.01
C ARG A 45 -3.26 6.72 2.92
N PRO A 46 -2.00 6.90 3.32
CA PRO A 46 -1.38 5.99 4.25
C PRO A 46 -1.84 6.28 5.67
N LYS A 47 -1.64 5.31 6.54
CA LYS A 47 -1.91 5.45 7.96
C LYS A 47 -0.59 5.37 8.70
N ARG A 48 -0.53 5.98 9.87
CA ARG A 48 0.67 5.89 10.70
C ARG A 48 0.41 4.99 11.88
N ILE A 49 1.30 4.03 12.07
CA ILE A 49 1.21 3.12 13.19
C ILE A 49 2.59 3.08 13.81
N GLY A 50 2.70 3.54 15.06
CA GLY A 50 3.99 3.52 15.75
C GLY A 50 5.08 4.31 15.03
N GLY A 51 4.71 5.41 14.38
CA GLY A 51 5.68 6.22 13.63
C GLY A 51 5.99 5.71 12.24
N ARG A 52 5.42 4.59 11.84
CA ARG A 52 5.65 4.05 10.49
C ARG A 52 4.50 4.40 9.56
N VAL A 53 4.84 4.67 8.33
CA VAL A 53 3.84 4.96 7.30
C VAL A 53 3.48 3.64 6.63
N LEU A 54 2.21 3.27 6.71
CA LEU A 54 1.73 2.00 6.17
C LEU A 54 0.45 2.23 5.36
N PHE A 55 0.20 1.36 4.39
CA PHE A 55 -1.01 1.42 3.59
C PHE A 55 -1.88 0.21 3.92
N ASP A 56 -3.18 0.43 4.04
CA ASP A 56 -4.12 -0.64 4.30
C ASP A 56 -4.46 -1.33 2.97
N VAL A 57 -4.30 -2.63 2.91
CA VAL A 57 -4.60 -3.40 1.70
C VAL A 57 -6.03 -3.18 1.24
N LYS A 58 -6.98 -3.00 2.17
CA LYS A 58 -8.37 -2.78 1.79
C LYS A 58 -8.51 -1.47 1.01
N ASP A 59 -7.77 -0.43 1.41
CA ASP A 59 -7.83 0.84 0.72
C ASP A 59 -7.18 0.73 -0.66
N LEU A 60 -6.10 -0.05 -0.76
CA LEU A 60 -5.44 -0.25 -2.04
C LEU A 60 -6.33 -1.03 -2.99
N ASP A 61 -7.00 -2.07 -2.51
CA ASP A 61 -7.88 -2.87 -3.34
C ASP A 61 -9.09 -2.05 -3.81
N ALA A 62 -9.64 -1.21 -2.95
CA ALA A 62 -10.76 -0.36 -3.32
C ALA A 62 -10.34 0.62 -4.42
N TYR A 63 -9.13 1.15 -4.31
CA TYR A 63 -8.62 2.06 -5.33
C TYR A 63 -8.45 1.32 -6.65
N LEU A 64 -7.86 0.13 -6.63
CA LEU A 64 -7.64 -0.63 -7.86
C LEU A 64 -8.97 -1.03 -8.51
N ASP A 65 -9.95 -1.41 -7.72
CA ASP A 65 -11.24 -1.83 -8.24
C ASP A 65 -11.98 -0.67 -8.91
N GLY A 66 -11.67 0.54 -8.52
CA GLY A 66 -12.31 1.71 -9.12
C GLY A 66 -11.63 2.24 -10.38
N LEU A 67 -10.49 1.65 -10.76
CA LEU A 67 -9.78 2.13 -11.94
C LEU A 67 -10.47 1.66 -13.21
N PRO A 68 -10.54 2.54 -14.23
CA PRO A 68 -11.16 2.14 -15.48
C PRO A 68 -10.26 1.18 -16.24
N ILE A 69 -10.87 0.39 -17.09
CA ILE A 69 -10.16 -0.50 -17.98
C ILE A 69 -9.76 0.31 -19.21
N THR A 70 -8.50 0.22 -19.57
CA THR A 70 -8.02 0.97 -20.76
C THR A 70 -7.74 0.03 -21.93
#